data_f7d53479c589a466d851e2b3eff644e2
#
_entry.id   f7d53479c589a466d851e2b3eff644e2
#
_cell.length_a   1.000
_cell.length_b   1.000
_cell.length_c   1.000
_cell.angle_alpha   90.00
_cell.angle_beta   90.00
_cell.angle_gamma   90.00
#
_symmetry.space_group_name_H-M   'P 1'
#
loop_
_entity.id
_entity.type
_entity.pdbx_description
1 polymer ?
#
loop_
_entity_poly.entity_id
_entity_poly.type
_entity_poly.pdbx_seq_one_letter_code
_entity_poly.pdbx_strand_id
1 'polypeptide(L)'
;MPVHVEWQKMLESYREKLEKLSKKQTLTLDLIRTYLTGAEIEYDKATSFVGVWESIIARMKAEDRVGTAENYQWALNSFLKYVGNVKGFMVGKNVIDKWNDVMKNGVVENGKVVGKIADATRGMYLRTCRVVWNECIRQGFLTEDKYPFSNKDNTLISIPRGKRRQQSYLGVDEMTELYKVFVDKRYPEGWDPAYKKRAHDSLGLFLAQYLCNGFNLADAGRLTYNRTYFAEGGRAFEFMRKKTSARSNSMSVVIVPIIEPLKVILDEIGAKPEKDSYVFPQIFNGATDETLRRKLTVQENSNIKDRMNRICKEVLGWDKVVSGTWARHSFATNLKLAGVEELYISESMGHSQGNDVTSGYQDMYPLEIRFRNNSKLLNIKKEEEPIDIDSLTPEQMKEMLKKMMGQQ
;
A
#
# COMPACT_ATOMS: atom_id res chain seq x y z
N MET A 1 -36.74 -46.24 42.97
CA MET A 1 -37.17 -44.84 43.04
C MET A 1 -36.04 -43.83 43.34
N PRO A 2 -34.96 -44.06 44.08
CA PRO A 2 -33.91 -43.10 44.32
C PRO A 2 -33.08 -42.76 43.04
N VAL A 3 -32.83 -43.72 42.19
CA VAL A 3 -31.99 -43.58 40.99
C VAL A 3 -32.55 -42.58 39.98
N HIS A 4 -33.87 -42.51 39.84
CA HIS A 4 -34.51 -41.60 38.89
C HIS A 4 -34.35 -40.11 39.28
N VAL A 5 -34.34 -39.79 40.56
CA VAL A 5 -34.16 -38.44 41.10
C VAL A 5 -32.72 -37.96 40.93
N GLU A 6 -31.73 -38.82 41.10
CA GLU A 6 -30.34 -38.52 40.86
C GLU A 6 -30.06 -38.24 39.37
N TRP A 7 -30.61 -39.04 38.48
CA TRP A 7 -30.50 -38.83 37.04
C TRP A 7 -31.13 -37.51 36.59
N GLN A 8 -32.28 -37.15 37.15
CA GLN A 8 -32.91 -35.86 36.84
C GLN A 8 -32.04 -34.67 37.31
N LYS A 9 -31.52 -34.70 38.51
CA LYS A 9 -30.60 -33.67 39.02
C LYS A 9 -29.33 -33.54 38.18
N MET A 10 -28.80 -34.67 37.74
CA MET A 10 -27.61 -34.68 36.86
C MET A 10 -27.91 -34.08 35.49
N LEU A 11 -29.08 -34.40 34.90
CA LEU A 11 -29.53 -33.83 33.63
C LEU A 11 -29.76 -32.33 33.72
N GLU A 12 -30.35 -31.84 34.82
CA GLU A 12 -30.52 -30.38 35.04
C GLU A 12 -29.18 -29.68 35.17
N SER A 13 -28.23 -30.24 35.94
CA SER A 13 -26.88 -29.69 36.03
C SER A 13 -26.16 -29.63 34.69
N TYR A 14 -26.30 -30.66 33.86
CA TYR A 14 -25.74 -30.67 32.52
C TYR A 14 -26.43 -29.67 31.60
N ARG A 15 -27.72 -29.49 31.69
CA ARG A 15 -28.50 -28.51 30.95
C ARG A 15 -28.05 -27.08 31.27
N GLU A 16 -27.91 -26.73 32.54
CA GLU A 16 -27.40 -25.43 32.96
C GLU A 16 -25.95 -25.17 32.47
N LYS A 17 -25.09 -26.18 32.53
CA LYS A 17 -23.71 -26.10 32.06
C LYS A 17 -23.67 -25.85 30.56
N LEU A 18 -24.47 -26.56 29.78
CA LEU A 18 -24.55 -26.40 28.33
C LEU A 18 -25.17 -25.06 27.94
N GLU A 19 -26.17 -24.58 28.67
CA GLU A 19 -26.76 -23.26 28.45
C GLU A 19 -25.75 -22.11 28.70
N LYS A 20 -24.98 -22.23 29.79
CA LYS A 20 -23.88 -21.29 30.06
C LYS A 20 -22.79 -21.33 28.98
N LEU A 21 -22.50 -22.50 28.43
CA LEU A 21 -21.52 -22.68 27.36
C LEU A 21 -22.05 -22.14 26.04
N SER A 22 -23.34 -22.38 25.71
CA SER A 22 -23.98 -21.90 24.48
C SER A 22 -24.00 -20.35 24.36
N LYS A 23 -24.09 -19.65 25.51
CA LYS A 23 -23.99 -18.19 25.57
C LYS A 23 -22.59 -17.66 25.21
N LYS A 24 -21.57 -18.53 25.29
CA LYS A 24 -20.18 -18.14 25.05
C LYS A 24 -19.66 -18.52 23.67
N GLN A 25 -20.16 -19.63 23.11
CA GLN A 25 -19.69 -20.20 21.85
C GLN A 25 -20.72 -21.17 21.24
N THR A 26 -20.56 -21.46 19.95
CA THR A 26 -21.37 -22.45 19.24
C THR A 26 -21.05 -23.85 19.79
N LEU A 27 -22.09 -24.62 20.14
CA LEU A 27 -21.93 -25.97 20.67
C LEU A 27 -21.70 -26.98 19.54
N THR A 28 -20.57 -27.65 19.55
CA THR A 28 -20.31 -28.88 18.78
C THR A 28 -20.44 -30.12 19.66
N LEU A 29 -20.68 -31.30 19.06
CA LEU A 29 -20.78 -32.56 19.82
C LEU A 29 -19.50 -32.83 20.62
N ASP A 30 -18.35 -32.59 20.07
CA ASP A 30 -17.07 -32.79 20.76
C ASP A 30 -16.90 -31.81 21.92
N LEU A 31 -17.31 -30.57 21.76
CA LEU A 31 -17.27 -29.57 22.81
C LEU A 31 -18.22 -29.93 23.96
N ILE A 32 -19.43 -30.37 23.62
CA ILE A 32 -20.42 -30.84 24.61
C ILE A 32 -19.86 -32.05 25.40
N ARG A 33 -19.32 -33.04 24.67
CA ARG A 33 -18.74 -34.25 25.29
C ARG A 33 -17.64 -33.89 26.26
N THR A 34 -16.70 -33.06 25.85
CA THR A 34 -15.55 -32.67 26.66
C THR A 34 -15.94 -31.83 27.87
N TYR A 35 -16.85 -30.87 27.69
CA TYR A 35 -17.32 -30.02 28.78
C TYR A 35 -18.08 -30.83 29.85
N LEU A 36 -18.80 -31.85 29.41
CA LEU A 36 -19.55 -32.74 30.34
C LEU A 36 -18.67 -33.80 31.02
N THR A 37 -17.65 -34.30 30.32
CA THR A 37 -16.77 -35.36 30.86
C THR A 37 -15.60 -34.82 31.65
N GLY A 38 -15.31 -33.49 31.58
CA GLY A 38 -14.15 -32.89 32.24
C GLY A 38 -12.81 -33.29 31.61
N ALA A 39 -12.82 -33.99 30.47
CA ALA A 39 -11.61 -34.28 29.73
C ALA A 39 -10.97 -32.96 29.25
N GLU A 40 -9.69 -32.77 29.47
CA GLU A 40 -9.00 -31.63 28.83
C GLU A 40 -9.06 -31.80 27.32
N ILE A 41 -9.68 -30.84 26.63
CA ILE A 41 -9.58 -30.81 25.18
C ILE A 41 -8.15 -30.42 24.86
N GLU A 42 -7.36 -31.30 24.29
CA GLU A 42 -6.32 -30.88 23.37
C GLU A 42 -7.06 -30.26 22.18
N TYR A 43 -7.26 -28.96 22.24
CA TYR A 43 -7.74 -28.23 21.07
C TYR A 43 -6.66 -28.37 20.01
N ASP A 44 -6.94 -29.16 18.98
CA ASP A 44 -6.14 -29.08 17.77
C ASP A 44 -6.00 -27.59 17.42
N LYS A 45 -4.77 -27.12 17.37
CA LYS A 45 -4.46 -25.70 17.08
C LYS A 45 -5.17 -25.23 15.80
N ALA A 46 -5.43 -26.15 14.87
CA ALA A 46 -6.14 -25.91 13.62
C ALA A 46 -7.64 -25.59 13.84
N THR A 47 -8.27 -26.10 14.91
CA THR A 47 -9.69 -25.89 15.24
C THR A 47 -9.88 -24.85 16.34
N SER A 48 -9.28 -23.67 16.16
CA SER A 48 -9.43 -22.55 17.09
C SER A 48 -9.53 -21.23 16.32
N PHE A 49 -10.03 -20.18 16.99
CA PHE A 49 -10.08 -18.83 16.41
C PHE A 49 -8.69 -18.34 15.94
N VAL A 50 -7.66 -18.62 16.73
CA VAL A 50 -6.26 -18.32 16.40
C VAL A 50 -5.79 -19.18 15.24
N GLY A 51 -6.14 -20.47 15.21
CA GLY A 51 -5.80 -21.38 14.11
C GLY A 51 -6.42 -20.97 12.77
N VAL A 52 -7.69 -20.52 12.77
CA VAL A 52 -8.31 -19.93 11.58
C VAL A 52 -7.55 -18.69 11.13
N TRP A 53 -7.11 -17.84 12.06
CA TRP A 53 -6.30 -16.65 11.73
C TRP A 53 -4.96 -17.05 11.11
N GLU A 54 -4.24 -18.00 11.70
CA GLU A 54 -2.98 -18.54 11.19
C GLU A 54 -3.17 -19.16 9.79
N SER A 55 -4.27 -19.89 9.56
CA SER A 55 -4.57 -20.50 8.25
C SER A 55 -4.82 -19.44 7.15
N ILE A 56 -5.49 -18.35 7.50
CA ILE A 56 -5.67 -17.21 6.58
C ILE A 56 -4.31 -16.57 6.23
N ILE A 57 -3.42 -16.41 7.22
CA ILE A 57 -2.06 -15.89 6.98
C ILE A 57 -1.28 -16.82 6.06
N ALA A 58 -1.33 -18.13 6.30
CA ALA A 58 -0.64 -19.13 5.48
C ALA A 58 -1.14 -19.11 4.04
N ARG A 59 -2.46 -19.08 3.84
CA ARG A 59 -3.07 -18.95 2.51
C ARG A 59 -2.62 -17.68 1.78
N MET A 60 -2.61 -16.53 2.47
CA MET A 60 -2.16 -15.27 1.88
C MET A 60 -0.68 -15.31 1.45
N LYS A 61 0.16 -16.00 2.22
CA LYS A 61 1.57 -16.20 1.84
C LYS A 61 1.71 -17.08 0.62
N ALA A 62 0.94 -18.17 0.53
CA ALA A 62 0.89 -19.06 -0.64
C ALA A 62 0.37 -18.36 -1.92
N GLU A 63 -0.48 -17.33 -1.75
CA GLU A 63 -0.99 -16.47 -2.83
C GLU A 63 -0.06 -15.28 -3.13
N ASP A 64 1.18 -15.27 -2.68
CA ASP A 64 2.13 -14.15 -2.82
C ASP A 64 1.64 -12.79 -2.27
N ARG A 65 0.65 -12.78 -1.39
CA ARG A 65 0.08 -11.59 -0.74
C ARG A 65 0.84 -11.23 0.54
N VAL A 66 2.16 -11.28 0.47
CA VAL A 66 3.09 -11.16 1.61
C VAL A 66 2.81 -9.93 2.47
N GLY A 67 2.65 -8.74 1.86
CA GLY A 67 2.38 -7.51 2.62
C GLY A 67 1.03 -7.50 3.35
N THR A 68 0.02 -8.22 2.84
CA THR A 68 -1.26 -8.41 3.55
C THR A 68 -1.09 -9.41 4.68
N ALA A 69 -0.40 -10.51 4.42
CA ALA A 69 -0.09 -11.53 5.44
C ALA A 69 0.68 -10.93 6.64
N GLU A 70 1.64 -10.03 6.40
CA GLU A 70 2.35 -9.31 7.47
C GLU A 70 1.40 -8.48 8.34
N ASN A 71 0.46 -7.74 7.74
CA ASN A 71 -0.53 -6.97 8.49
C ASN A 71 -1.40 -7.87 9.39
N TYR A 72 -1.78 -9.05 8.88
CA TYR A 72 -2.54 -10.05 9.65
C TYR A 72 -1.68 -10.63 10.77
N GLN A 73 -0.40 -10.87 10.52
CA GLN A 73 0.53 -11.37 11.53
C GLN A 73 0.75 -10.35 12.65
N TRP A 74 0.91 -9.06 12.33
CA TRP A 74 1.04 -8.01 13.35
C TRP A 74 -0.22 -7.87 14.20
N ALA A 75 -1.39 -7.97 13.59
CA ALA A 75 -2.66 -7.94 14.30
C ALA A 75 -2.80 -9.17 15.23
N LEU A 76 -2.45 -10.36 14.75
CA LEU A 76 -2.44 -11.58 15.54
C LEU A 76 -1.45 -11.50 16.72
N ASN A 77 -0.23 -11.03 16.48
CA ASN A 77 0.77 -10.86 17.54
C ASN A 77 0.28 -9.89 18.62
N SER A 78 -0.36 -8.79 18.22
CA SER A 78 -0.98 -7.84 19.16
C SER A 78 -2.13 -8.49 19.94
N PHE A 79 -2.97 -9.27 19.28
CA PHE A 79 -4.06 -10.00 19.92
C PHE A 79 -3.53 -11.01 20.96
N LEU A 80 -2.58 -11.85 20.57
CA LEU A 80 -1.96 -12.83 21.46
C LEU A 80 -1.25 -12.17 22.66
N LYS A 81 -0.60 -11.03 22.44
CA LYS A 81 0.08 -10.31 23.53
C LYS A 81 -0.89 -9.79 24.59
N TYR A 82 -2.02 -9.22 24.21
CA TYR A 82 -2.90 -8.49 25.13
C TYR A 82 -4.17 -9.26 25.54
N VAL A 83 -4.56 -10.25 24.76
CA VAL A 83 -5.70 -11.14 25.06
C VAL A 83 -5.24 -12.50 25.50
N GLY A 84 -4.16 -12.98 24.94
CA GLY A 84 -3.67 -14.35 25.11
C GLY A 84 -4.24 -15.33 24.09
N ASN A 85 -3.86 -16.58 24.22
CA ASN A 85 -4.40 -17.66 23.40
C ASN A 85 -5.81 -18.02 23.87
N VAL A 86 -6.82 -17.69 23.05
CA VAL A 86 -8.21 -18.02 23.32
C VAL A 86 -8.44 -19.50 23.03
N LYS A 87 -8.91 -20.25 24.03
CA LYS A 87 -9.21 -21.69 23.87
C LYS A 87 -10.33 -21.89 22.84
N GLY A 88 -10.07 -22.66 21.79
CA GLY A 88 -11.04 -22.96 20.74
C GLY A 88 -11.67 -21.68 20.14
N PHE A 89 -12.99 -21.59 20.18
CA PHE A 89 -13.78 -20.45 19.73
C PHE A 89 -14.41 -19.64 20.88
N MET A 90 -13.81 -19.67 22.07
CA MET A 90 -14.27 -18.89 23.24
C MET A 90 -13.95 -17.39 23.08
N VAL A 91 -14.23 -16.85 21.91
CA VAL A 91 -14.08 -15.44 21.59
C VAL A 91 -15.45 -14.77 21.56
N GLY A 92 -15.60 -13.71 22.32
CA GLY A 92 -16.82 -12.92 22.35
C GLY A 92 -16.52 -11.42 22.21
N LYS A 93 -17.57 -10.60 22.11
CA LYS A 93 -17.45 -9.14 22.03
C LYS A 93 -16.54 -8.59 23.15
N ASN A 94 -16.72 -9.05 24.39
CA ASN A 94 -15.94 -8.63 25.55
C ASN A 94 -14.43 -8.86 25.39
N VAL A 95 -14.03 -9.93 24.71
CA VAL A 95 -12.62 -10.24 24.40
C VAL A 95 -12.05 -9.21 23.42
N ILE A 96 -12.83 -8.91 22.38
CA ILE A 96 -12.41 -7.92 21.37
C ILE A 96 -12.45 -6.49 21.93
N ASP A 97 -13.44 -6.16 22.79
CA ASP A 97 -13.50 -4.85 23.47
C ASP A 97 -12.25 -4.64 24.34
N LYS A 98 -11.86 -5.62 25.15
CA LYS A 98 -10.63 -5.54 25.95
C LYS A 98 -9.41 -5.25 25.09
N TRP A 99 -9.26 -5.97 23.97
CA TRP A 99 -8.15 -5.72 23.04
C TRP A 99 -8.24 -4.32 22.39
N ASN A 100 -9.43 -3.92 22.00
CA ASN A 100 -9.69 -2.59 21.41
C ASN A 100 -9.35 -1.48 22.41
N ASP A 101 -9.69 -1.64 23.68
CA ASP A 101 -9.36 -0.68 24.74
C ASP A 101 -7.86 -0.56 24.98
N VAL A 102 -7.13 -1.67 25.01
CA VAL A 102 -5.66 -1.64 25.08
C VAL A 102 -5.06 -0.89 23.90
N MET A 103 -5.54 -1.15 22.69
CA MET A 103 -5.07 -0.44 21.50
C MET A 103 -5.41 1.06 21.50
N LYS A 104 -6.52 1.45 22.13
CA LYS A 104 -6.98 2.84 22.22
C LYS A 104 -6.27 3.62 23.32
N ASN A 105 -6.21 3.05 24.50
CA ASN A 105 -5.79 3.72 25.72
C ASN A 105 -4.39 3.32 26.19
N GLY A 106 -3.94 2.12 25.85
CA GLY A 106 -2.74 1.48 26.36
C GLY A 106 -2.99 0.79 27.71
N VAL A 107 -1.97 0.10 28.18
CA VAL A 107 -1.87 -0.46 29.55
C VAL A 107 -0.57 0.03 30.18
N VAL A 108 -0.55 0.18 31.49
CA VAL A 108 0.67 0.58 32.21
C VAL A 108 1.47 -0.69 32.54
N GLU A 109 2.66 -0.80 31.95
CA GLU A 109 3.64 -1.85 32.25
C GLU A 109 4.93 -1.17 32.70
N ASN A 110 5.43 -1.49 33.89
CA ASN A 110 6.65 -0.89 34.44
C ASN A 110 6.66 0.66 34.41
N GLY A 111 5.54 1.28 34.74
CA GLY A 111 5.39 2.75 34.73
C GLY A 111 5.32 3.41 33.35
N LYS A 112 5.27 2.64 32.27
CA LYS A 112 5.14 3.13 30.90
C LYS A 112 3.83 2.68 30.27
N VAL A 113 3.20 3.58 29.50
CA VAL A 113 2.01 3.22 28.69
C VAL A 113 2.47 2.47 27.45
N VAL A 114 2.06 1.20 27.32
CA VAL A 114 2.34 0.35 26.17
C VAL A 114 1.04 -0.11 25.49
N GLY A 115 1.12 -0.58 24.27
CA GLY A 115 -0.04 -1.11 23.51
C GLY A 115 -0.92 -0.06 22.86
N LYS A 116 -0.81 1.23 23.22
CA LYS A 116 -1.53 2.31 22.53
C LYS A 116 -1.00 2.51 21.11
N ILE A 117 -1.91 2.50 20.13
CA ILE A 117 -1.57 2.66 18.71
C ILE A 117 -2.51 3.68 18.05
N ALA A 118 -2.08 4.20 16.89
CA ALA A 118 -2.89 5.14 16.11
C ALA A 118 -4.19 4.49 15.59
N ASP A 119 -5.26 5.29 15.46
CA ASP A 119 -6.57 4.84 14.99
C ASP A 119 -6.52 4.14 13.61
N ALA A 120 -5.63 4.57 12.71
CA ALA A 120 -5.43 3.93 11.43
C ALA A 120 -4.96 2.47 11.58
N THR A 121 -3.98 2.22 12.46
CA THR A 121 -3.45 0.87 12.75
C THR A 121 -4.46 0.06 13.53
N ARG A 122 -5.12 0.65 14.54
CA ARG A 122 -6.19 0.03 15.32
C ARG A 122 -7.34 -0.43 14.41
N GLY A 123 -7.79 0.44 13.50
CA GLY A 123 -8.79 0.10 12.51
C GLY A 123 -8.33 -0.99 11.53
N MET A 124 -7.05 -1.04 11.17
CA MET A 124 -6.51 -2.14 10.37
C MET A 124 -6.57 -3.47 11.15
N TYR A 125 -6.16 -3.50 12.40
CA TYR A 125 -6.19 -4.70 13.23
C TYR A 125 -7.61 -5.22 13.46
N LEU A 126 -8.56 -4.33 13.76
CA LEU A 126 -9.96 -4.72 13.94
C LEU A 126 -10.60 -5.21 12.62
N ARG A 127 -10.27 -4.62 11.47
CA ARG A 127 -10.70 -5.15 10.17
C ARG A 127 -10.15 -6.54 9.88
N THR A 128 -8.91 -6.79 10.26
CA THR A 128 -8.30 -8.13 10.14
C THR A 128 -9.06 -9.13 11.01
N CYS A 129 -9.31 -8.81 12.29
CA CYS A 129 -10.10 -9.64 13.20
C CYS A 129 -11.52 -9.89 12.65
N ARG A 130 -12.16 -8.88 12.07
CA ARG A 130 -13.47 -9.01 11.43
C ARG A 130 -13.46 -10.03 10.28
N VAL A 131 -12.40 -10.06 9.47
CA VAL A 131 -12.29 -11.04 8.38
C VAL A 131 -12.16 -12.45 8.96
N VAL A 132 -11.36 -12.63 10.02
CA VAL A 132 -11.24 -13.94 10.72
C VAL A 132 -12.58 -14.36 11.31
N TRP A 133 -13.31 -13.44 11.93
CA TRP A 133 -14.63 -13.71 12.48
C TRP A 133 -15.62 -14.19 11.41
N ASN A 134 -15.68 -13.47 10.28
CA ASN A 134 -16.53 -13.86 9.15
C ASN A 134 -16.14 -15.25 8.60
N GLU A 135 -14.86 -15.57 8.56
CA GLU A 135 -14.39 -16.90 8.14
C GLU A 135 -14.84 -17.98 9.13
N CYS A 136 -14.78 -17.70 10.43
CA CYS A 136 -15.31 -18.63 11.46
C CYS A 136 -16.82 -18.84 11.32
N ILE A 137 -17.59 -17.79 10.98
CA ILE A 137 -19.03 -17.94 10.69
C ILE A 137 -19.23 -18.80 9.43
N ARG A 138 -18.49 -18.53 8.36
CA ARG A 138 -18.58 -19.29 7.11
C ARG A 138 -18.25 -20.78 7.29
N GLN A 139 -17.36 -21.09 8.23
CA GLN A 139 -16.99 -22.48 8.59
C GLN A 139 -17.92 -23.10 9.64
N GLY A 140 -18.92 -22.36 10.14
CA GLY A 140 -19.86 -22.86 11.14
C GLY A 140 -19.33 -22.91 12.59
N PHE A 141 -18.16 -22.31 12.85
CA PHE A 141 -17.57 -22.26 14.20
C PHE A 141 -18.14 -21.16 15.09
N LEU A 142 -18.65 -20.10 14.49
CA LEU A 142 -19.33 -18.99 15.15
C LEU A 142 -20.66 -18.68 14.46
N THR A 143 -21.56 -18.01 15.16
CA THR A 143 -22.90 -17.63 14.67
C THR A 143 -23.02 -16.13 14.48
N GLU A 144 -23.90 -15.68 13.58
CA GLU A 144 -24.11 -14.26 13.25
C GLU A 144 -24.65 -13.43 14.43
N ASP A 145 -25.45 -14.02 15.30
CA ASP A 145 -26.03 -13.38 16.49
C ASP A 145 -24.95 -12.88 17.49
N LYS A 146 -23.76 -13.47 17.43
CA LYS A 146 -22.58 -13.10 18.26
C LYS A 146 -21.63 -12.14 17.56
N TYR A 147 -21.97 -11.65 16.37
CA TYR A 147 -21.11 -10.77 15.59
C TYR A 147 -20.83 -9.44 16.31
N PRO A 148 -19.56 -9.12 16.61
CA PRO A 148 -19.24 -8.03 17.54
C PRO A 148 -19.09 -6.65 16.89
N PHE A 149 -19.14 -6.54 15.56
CA PHE A 149 -18.79 -5.30 14.85
C PHE A 149 -20.01 -4.63 14.22
N SER A 150 -20.15 -3.32 14.42
CA SER A 150 -21.10 -2.48 13.70
C SER A 150 -20.62 -1.03 13.64
N ASN A 151 -20.98 -0.32 12.59
CA ASN A 151 -20.80 1.14 12.51
C ASN A 151 -22.11 1.91 12.77
N LYS A 152 -23.23 1.18 12.94
CA LYS A 152 -24.58 1.75 13.13
C LYS A 152 -25.09 1.52 14.55
N ASP A 153 -24.71 0.41 15.15
CA ASP A 153 -25.08 0.03 16.51
C ASP A 153 -23.93 0.41 17.47
N ASN A 154 -24.16 1.36 18.37
CA ASN A 154 -23.20 1.84 19.36
C ASN A 154 -22.96 0.83 20.50
N THR A 155 -23.76 -0.20 20.64
CA THR A 155 -23.52 -1.30 21.57
C THR A 155 -22.46 -2.27 21.06
N LEU A 156 -22.14 -2.24 19.77
CA LEU A 156 -21.14 -3.06 19.11
C LEU A 156 -19.84 -2.26 18.83
N ILE A 157 -18.80 -2.96 18.39
CA ILE A 157 -17.48 -2.39 18.18
C ILE A 157 -17.47 -1.63 16.84
N SER A 158 -17.32 -0.32 16.89
CA SER A 158 -17.08 0.50 15.72
C SER A 158 -15.60 0.47 15.34
N ILE A 159 -15.34 0.17 14.06
CA ILE A 159 -13.97 0.11 13.53
C ILE A 159 -13.54 1.52 13.09
N PRO A 160 -12.52 2.12 13.73
CA PRO A 160 -12.11 3.48 13.43
C PRO A 160 -11.49 3.60 12.04
N ARG A 161 -11.65 4.79 11.45
CA ARG A 161 -10.92 5.23 10.27
C ARG A 161 -9.76 6.11 10.71
N GLY A 162 -8.61 5.97 10.05
CA GLY A 162 -7.50 6.89 10.27
C GLY A 162 -7.86 8.31 9.83
N LYS A 163 -7.35 9.30 10.53
CA LYS A 163 -7.45 10.70 10.08
C LYS A 163 -6.62 10.88 8.80
N ARG A 164 -7.15 11.64 7.84
CA ARG A 164 -6.39 12.03 6.64
C ARG A 164 -5.21 12.90 7.09
N ARG A 165 -3.99 12.48 6.77
CA ARG A 165 -2.80 13.32 7.01
C ARG A 165 -2.83 14.49 6.05
N GLN A 166 -2.64 15.71 6.56
CA GLN A 166 -2.41 16.87 5.72
C GLN A 166 -0.97 16.86 5.19
N GLN A 167 -0.79 17.37 3.96
CA GLN A 167 0.49 17.71 3.35
C GLN A 167 1.57 16.60 3.39
N SER A 168 1.38 15.62 2.52
CA SER A 168 2.40 14.58 2.28
C SER A 168 2.83 14.61 0.82
N TYR A 169 3.11 15.80 0.25
CA TYR A 169 3.55 15.97 -1.13
C TYR A 169 4.55 17.13 -1.25
N LEU A 170 5.31 17.12 -2.33
CA LEU A 170 6.15 18.22 -2.81
C LEU A 170 5.47 18.86 -4.01
N GLY A 171 5.44 20.19 -4.07
CA GLY A 171 4.91 20.94 -5.19
C GLY A 171 5.77 20.79 -6.46
N VAL A 172 5.26 21.27 -7.60
CA VAL A 172 5.96 21.19 -8.89
C VAL A 172 7.34 21.87 -8.81
N ASP A 173 7.44 23.04 -8.19
CA ASP A 173 8.70 23.78 -8.06
C ASP A 173 9.73 23.02 -7.21
N GLU A 174 9.28 22.39 -6.09
CA GLU A 174 10.15 21.59 -5.25
C GLU A 174 10.61 20.31 -5.97
N MET A 175 9.74 19.67 -6.74
CA MET A 175 10.12 18.52 -7.58
C MET A 175 11.09 18.94 -8.68
N THR A 176 10.93 20.13 -9.23
CA THR A 176 11.85 20.71 -10.23
C THR A 176 13.23 20.98 -9.63
N GLU A 177 13.30 21.53 -8.41
CA GLU A 177 14.58 21.74 -7.72
C GLU A 177 15.29 20.41 -7.42
N LEU A 178 14.55 19.37 -6.99
CA LEU A 178 15.11 18.03 -6.82
C LEU A 178 15.64 17.46 -8.14
N TYR A 179 14.92 17.67 -9.24
CA TYR A 179 15.36 17.25 -10.57
C TYR A 179 16.64 17.97 -10.99
N LYS A 180 16.76 19.30 -10.76
CA LYS A 180 18.00 20.05 -10.99
C LYS A 180 19.17 19.52 -10.14
N VAL A 181 18.94 19.21 -8.86
CA VAL A 181 19.95 18.58 -8.02
C VAL A 181 20.45 17.27 -8.65
N PHE A 182 19.54 16.48 -9.21
CA PHE A 182 19.88 15.22 -9.88
C PHE A 182 20.73 15.47 -11.14
N VAL A 183 20.26 16.33 -12.04
CA VAL A 183 20.94 16.59 -13.33
C VAL A 183 22.30 17.23 -13.11
N ASP A 184 22.39 18.26 -12.25
CA ASP A 184 23.61 19.01 -12.00
C ASP A 184 24.58 18.27 -11.02
N LYS A 185 24.12 17.14 -10.43
CA LYS A 185 24.88 16.37 -9.41
C LYS A 185 25.36 17.24 -8.24
N ARG A 186 24.54 18.21 -7.83
CA ARG A 186 24.85 19.19 -6.78
C ARG A 186 24.81 18.56 -5.39
N TYR A 187 25.92 17.96 -4.96
CA TYR A 187 26.08 17.37 -3.62
C TYR A 187 27.22 18.05 -2.87
N PRO A 188 27.13 18.17 -1.52
CA PRO A 188 28.17 18.76 -0.70
C PRO A 188 29.54 18.10 -0.93
N GLU A 189 30.60 18.89 -1.02
CA GLU A 189 31.96 18.36 -1.22
C GLU A 189 32.39 17.40 -0.11
N GLY A 190 32.00 17.68 1.13
CA GLY A 190 32.31 16.87 2.29
C GLY A 190 31.58 15.50 2.36
N TRP A 191 30.71 15.19 1.41
CA TRP A 191 30.11 13.85 1.36
C TRP A 191 31.08 12.85 0.75
N ASP A 192 31.19 11.68 1.37
CA ASP A 192 31.92 10.54 0.82
C ASP A 192 31.45 10.20 -0.62
N PRO A 193 32.38 9.92 -1.58
CA PRO A 193 32.00 9.65 -2.97
C PRO A 193 31.02 8.49 -3.14
N ALA A 194 31.18 7.40 -2.35
CA ALA A 194 30.24 6.28 -2.39
C ALA A 194 28.88 6.65 -1.81
N TYR A 195 28.84 7.56 -0.84
CA TYR A 195 27.60 8.10 -0.32
C TYR A 195 26.91 9.02 -1.35
N LYS A 196 27.68 9.91 -2.03
CA LYS A 196 27.15 10.76 -3.12
C LYS A 196 26.45 9.91 -4.18
N LYS A 197 27.12 8.82 -4.64
CA LYS A 197 26.53 7.91 -5.61
C LYS A 197 25.20 7.29 -5.10
N ARG A 198 25.19 6.74 -3.87
CA ARG A 198 23.97 6.17 -3.30
C ARG A 198 22.85 7.19 -3.10
N ALA A 199 23.19 8.43 -2.75
CA ALA A 199 22.21 9.51 -2.60
C ALA A 199 21.65 9.92 -3.97
N HIS A 200 22.49 9.98 -5.00
CA HIS A 200 22.10 10.24 -6.39
C HIS A 200 21.16 9.14 -6.91
N ASP A 201 21.52 7.88 -6.76
CA ASP A 201 20.68 6.75 -7.17
C ASP A 201 19.30 6.78 -6.45
N SER A 202 19.28 7.11 -5.15
CA SER A 202 18.03 7.24 -4.38
C SER A 202 17.17 8.42 -4.82
N LEU A 203 17.78 9.56 -5.15
CA LEU A 203 17.07 10.71 -5.72
C LEU A 203 16.49 10.37 -7.08
N GLY A 204 17.26 9.70 -7.95
CA GLY A 204 16.80 9.22 -9.24
C GLY A 204 15.61 8.26 -9.11
N LEU A 205 15.66 7.29 -8.19
CA LEU A 205 14.54 6.38 -7.93
C LEU A 205 13.31 7.11 -7.38
N PHE A 206 13.47 8.13 -6.53
CA PHE A 206 12.36 8.95 -6.04
C PHE A 206 11.69 9.74 -7.16
N LEU A 207 12.49 10.38 -8.01
CA LEU A 207 12.03 11.12 -9.19
C LEU A 207 11.39 10.19 -10.22
N ALA A 208 11.97 9.00 -10.46
CA ALA A 208 11.39 8.00 -11.34
C ALA A 208 10.02 7.54 -10.84
N GLN A 209 9.83 7.30 -9.54
CA GLN A 209 8.51 6.99 -8.98
C GLN A 209 7.49 8.10 -9.26
N TYR A 210 7.90 9.36 -9.14
CA TYR A 210 7.06 10.51 -9.41
C TYR A 210 6.66 10.58 -10.89
N LEU A 211 7.64 10.51 -11.80
CA LEU A 211 7.43 10.64 -13.25
C LEU A 211 6.82 9.39 -13.89
N CYS A 212 6.99 8.22 -13.27
CA CYS A 212 6.27 6.99 -13.64
C CYS A 212 4.88 6.94 -12.97
N ASN A 213 4.05 7.95 -13.21
CA ASN A 213 2.66 8.01 -12.75
C ASN A 213 2.49 7.77 -11.24
N GLY A 214 3.45 8.19 -10.42
CA GLY A 214 3.43 8.00 -8.99
C GLY A 214 3.55 6.54 -8.55
N PHE A 215 4.38 5.75 -9.21
CA PHE A 215 4.62 4.35 -8.85
C PHE A 215 5.10 4.21 -7.41
N ASN A 216 4.69 3.13 -6.75
CA ASN A 216 5.37 2.69 -5.53
C ASN A 216 6.70 2.02 -5.92
N LEU A 217 7.67 2.00 -5.02
CA LEU A 217 8.97 1.38 -5.29
C LEU A 217 8.85 -0.10 -5.71
N ALA A 218 7.88 -0.83 -5.14
CA ALA A 218 7.61 -2.21 -5.55
C ALA A 218 7.08 -2.33 -7.00
N ASP A 219 6.34 -1.33 -7.50
CA ASP A 219 5.87 -1.27 -8.88
C ASP A 219 7.04 -0.90 -9.80
N ALA A 220 7.88 0.08 -9.41
CA ALA A 220 9.09 0.45 -10.13
C ALA A 220 10.07 -0.73 -10.26
N GLY A 221 10.25 -1.53 -9.20
CA GLY A 221 11.10 -2.74 -9.25
C GLY A 221 10.57 -3.86 -10.16
N ARG A 222 9.30 -3.81 -10.54
CA ARG A 222 8.69 -4.77 -11.48
C ARG A 222 8.55 -4.24 -12.90
N LEU A 223 8.88 -2.96 -13.10
CA LEU A 223 8.81 -2.35 -14.43
C LEU A 223 9.84 -3.00 -15.35
N THR A 224 9.42 -3.42 -16.53
CA THR A 224 10.29 -4.06 -17.53
C THR A 224 10.23 -3.33 -18.87
N TYR A 225 11.28 -3.49 -19.66
CA TYR A 225 11.31 -3.13 -21.07
C TYR A 225 10.52 -4.15 -21.89
N ASN A 226 9.19 -4.04 -21.81
CA ASN A 226 8.28 -4.98 -22.44
C ASN A 226 8.03 -4.67 -23.94
N ARG A 227 7.15 -5.45 -24.56
CA ARG A 227 6.80 -5.30 -25.97
C ARG A 227 6.34 -3.88 -26.32
N THR A 228 5.52 -3.25 -25.48
CA THR A 228 4.97 -1.91 -25.71
C THR A 228 6.08 -0.85 -25.76
N TYR A 229 7.09 -0.95 -24.88
CA TYR A 229 8.24 -0.05 -24.91
C TYR A 229 8.92 -0.04 -26.29
N PHE A 230 9.20 -1.20 -26.85
CA PHE A 230 9.86 -1.32 -28.16
C PHE A 230 8.93 -0.95 -29.32
N ALA A 231 7.65 -1.32 -29.26
CA ALA A 231 6.65 -0.97 -30.27
C ALA A 231 6.41 0.54 -30.38
N GLU A 232 6.46 1.25 -29.24
CA GLU A 232 6.33 2.69 -29.16
C GLU A 232 7.69 3.45 -29.35
N GLY A 233 8.73 2.76 -29.79
CA GLY A 233 10.05 3.37 -30.02
C GLY A 233 10.68 3.97 -28.77
N GLY A 234 10.46 3.39 -27.60
CA GLY A 234 10.98 3.88 -26.31
C GLY A 234 10.18 5.06 -25.72
N ARG A 235 8.99 5.35 -26.23
CA ARG A 235 8.17 6.49 -25.79
C ARG A 235 7.26 6.20 -24.60
N ALA A 236 6.95 4.92 -24.33
CA ALA A 236 6.03 4.56 -23.24
C ALA A 236 6.36 3.22 -22.62
N PHE A 237 6.06 3.08 -21.33
CA PHE A 237 5.93 1.78 -20.68
C PHE A 237 4.46 1.39 -20.54
N GLU A 238 4.19 0.11 -20.69
CA GLU A 238 2.94 -0.51 -20.25
C GLU A 238 3.21 -1.33 -19.00
N PHE A 239 2.38 -1.18 -17.98
CA PHE A 239 2.57 -1.85 -16.70
C PHE A 239 1.25 -2.35 -16.11
N MET A 240 1.20 -3.62 -15.71
CA MET A 240 0.07 -4.19 -14.97
C MET A 240 0.36 -4.21 -13.47
N ARG A 241 -0.44 -3.49 -12.67
CA ARG A 241 -0.23 -3.42 -11.23
C ARG A 241 -0.61 -4.72 -10.53
N LYS A 242 0.36 -5.40 -9.91
CA LYS A 242 0.14 -6.63 -9.12
C LYS A 242 -0.87 -6.43 -7.97
N LYS A 243 -0.90 -5.27 -7.34
CA LYS A 243 -1.78 -5.00 -6.17
C LYS A 243 -3.27 -4.97 -6.51
N THR A 244 -3.64 -4.62 -7.72
CA THR A 244 -5.03 -4.50 -8.18
C THR A 244 -5.50 -5.73 -8.95
N SER A 245 -4.60 -6.44 -9.64
CA SER A 245 -4.92 -7.60 -10.48
C SER A 245 -5.58 -8.77 -9.72
N ALA A 246 -5.28 -8.94 -8.43
CA ALA A 246 -5.86 -10.02 -7.61
C ALA A 246 -7.27 -9.73 -7.06
N ARG A 247 -7.80 -8.51 -7.23
CA ARG A 247 -9.09 -8.08 -6.65
C ARG A 247 -10.14 -7.68 -7.66
N SER A 248 -9.75 -7.47 -8.90
CA SER A 248 -10.62 -7.01 -9.97
C SER A 248 -10.57 -8.01 -11.12
N ASN A 249 -11.72 -8.40 -11.64
CA ASN A 249 -11.81 -9.15 -12.91
C ASN A 249 -11.35 -8.31 -14.11
N SER A 250 -11.06 -7.01 -13.92
CA SER A 250 -10.45 -6.13 -14.91
C SER A 250 -9.01 -5.84 -14.52
N MET A 251 -8.06 -6.20 -15.37
CA MET A 251 -6.64 -5.86 -15.22
C MET A 251 -6.47 -4.36 -15.48
N SER A 252 -6.03 -3.59 -14.48
CA SER A 252 -5.69 -2.18 -14.67
C SER A 252 -4.33 -2.09 -15.35
N VAL A 253 -4.35 -1.84 -16.65
CA VAL A 253 -3.16 -1.48 -17.42
C VAL A 253 -2.83 -0.01 -17.16
N VAL A 254 -1.57 0.29 -16.90
CA VAL A 254 -1.05 1.65 -16.72
C VAL A 254 -0.08 1.95 -17.86
N ILE A 255 -0.34 3.03 -18.59
CA ILE A 255 0.58 3.53 -19.62
C ILE A 255 1.34 4.72 -19.03
N VAL A 256 2.66 4.63 -19.01
CA VAL A 256 3.57 5.67 -18.53
C VAL A 256 4.25 6.32 -19.72
N PRO A 257 3.97 7.60 -20.05
CA PRO A 257 4.69 8.31 -21.10
C PRO A 257 6.12 8.62 -20.62
N ILE A 258 7.11 8.34 -21.44
CA ILE A 258 8.51 8.63 -21.15
C ILE A 258 8.80 10.04 -21.61
N ILE A 259 8.46 11.03 -20.78
CA ILE A 259 8.80 12.44 -21.01
C ILE A 259 10.31 12.64 -20.84
N GLU A 260 10.87 13.70 -21.45
CA GLU A 260 12.31 13.96 -21.47
C GLU A 260 12.99 13.89 -20.10
N PRO A 261 12.43 14.48 -19.00
CA PRO A 261 13.02 14.32 -17.66
C PRO A 261 13.10 12.89 -17.17
N LEU A 262 12.10 12.06 -17.50
CA LEU A 262 12.13 10.64 -17.14
C LEU A 262 13.21 9.90 -17.94
N LYS A 263 13.36 10.22 -19.24
CA LYS A 263 14.40 9.65 -20.08
C LYS A 263 15.80 9.91 -19.53
N VAL A 264 16.09 11.14 -19.12
CA VAL A 264 17.38 11.50 -18.49
C VAL A 264 17.64 10.62 -17.24
N ILE A 265 16.62 10.39 -16.41
CA ILE A 265 16.77 9.52 -15.24
C ILE A 265 17.00 8.07 -15.64
N LEU A 266 16.29 7.57 -16.65
CA LEU A 266 16.45 6.20 -17.17
C LEU A 266 17.86 5.99 -17.75
N ASP A 267 18.39 6.95 -18.46
CA ASP A 267 19.73 6.90 -19.04
C ASP A 267 20.83 6.89 -17.97
N GLU A 268 20.59 7.55 -16.81
CA GLU A 268 21.60 7.66 -15.73
C GLU A 268 21.56 6.46 -14.77
N ILE A 269 20.36 6.01 -14.34
CA ILE A 269 20.22 4.98 -13.28
C ILE A 269 19.43 3.75 -13.71
N GLY A 270 18.83 3.75 -14.89
CA GLY A 270 18.13 2.57 -15.45
C GLY A 270 19.10 1.56 -16.05
N ALA A 271 18.64 0.32 -16.19
CA ALA A 271 19.36 -0.67 -16.97
C ALA A 271 19.25 -0.37 -18.47
N LYS A 272 20.17 -0.89 -19.26
CA LYS A 272 20.08 -0.81 -20.74
C LYS A 272 18.79 -1.51 -21.21
N PRO A 273 18.07 -0.93 -22.18
CA PRO A 273 16.85 -1.52 -22.70
C PRO A 273 17.12 -2.87 -23.39
N GLU A 274 16.73 -3.93 -22.74
CA GLU A 274 16.72 -5.30 -23.28
C GLU A 274 15.31 -5.89 -23.09
N LYS A 275 14.84 -6.65 -24.06
CA LYS A 275 13.49 -7.22 -24.03
C LYS A 275 13.25 -8.00 -22.74
N ASP A 276 12.15 -7.68 -22.07
CA ASP A 276 11.68 -8.30 -20.82
C ASP A 276 12.63 -8.13 -19.60
N SER A 277 13.73 -7.36 -19.74
CA SER A 277 14.61 -7.02 -18.61
C SER A 277 13.98 -5.96 -17.68
N TYR A 278 14.35 -5.99 -16.42
CA TYR A 278 13.90 -4.97 -15.46
C TYR A 278 14.55 -3.61 -15.75
N VAL A 279 13.76 -2.54 -15.65
CA VAL A 279 14.23 -1.14 -15.79
C VAL A 279 15.13 -0.76 -14.61
N PHE A 280 14.76 -1.16 -13.38
CA PHE A 280 15.50 -0.88 -12.15
C PHE A 280 15.86 -2.17 -11.40
N PRO A 281 16.78 -2.99 -11.93
CA PRO A 281 17.14 -4.28 -11.33
C PRO A 281 17.74 -4.17 -9.92
N GLN A 282 18.35 -3.02 -9.60
CA GLN A 282 18.94 -2.72 -8.30
C GLN A 282 17.92 -2.75 -7.14
N ILE A 283 16.64 -2.57 -7.40
CA ILE A 283 15.58 -2.59 -6.35
C ILE A 283 15.42 -3.99 -5.77
N PHE A 284 15.43 -5.02 -6.61
CA PHE A 284 15.27 -6.41 -6.18
C PHE A 284 16.58 -7.20 -6.16
N ASN A 285 17.64 -6.67 -6.73
CA ASN A 285 18.96 -7.29 -6.76
C ASN A 285 18.93 -8.79 -7.13
N GLY A 286 18.18 -9.12 -8.18
CA GLY A 286 18.02 -10.50 -8.67
C GLY A 286 17.06 -11.39 -7.86
N ALA A 287 16.41 -10.88 -6.81
CA ALA A 287 15.48 -11.66 -6.01
C ALA A 287 14.26 -12.11 -6.85
N THR A 288 13.90 -13.39 -6.77
CA THR A 288 12.72 -13.98 -7.40
C THR A 288 11.59 -14.25 -6.41
N ASP A 289 11.93 -14.53 -5.15
CA ASP A 289 10.99 -14.77 -4.07
C ASP A 289 10.30 -13.48 -3.61
N GLU A 290 8.97 -13.51 -3.48
CA GLU A 290 8.16 -12.33 -3.13
C GLU A 290 8.39 -11.85 -1.70
N THR A 291 8.73 -12.73 -0.77
CA THR A 291 9.06 -12.34 0.62
C THR A 291 10.39 -11.57 0.65
N LEU A 292 11.37 -12.04 -0.12
CA LEU A 292 12.66 -11.35 -0.26
C LEU A 292 12.48 -10.01 -1.00
N ARG A 293 11.74 -9.97 -2.11
CA ARG A 293 11.39 -8.73 -2.81
C ARG A 293 10.72 -7.73 -1.89
N ARG A 294 9.81 -8.19 -1.04
CA ARG A 294 9.16 -7.35 -0.03
C ARG A 294 10.15 -6.76 0.96
N LYS A 295 11.07 -7.57 1.51
CA LYS A 295 12.12 -7.12 2.44
C LYS A 295 13.03 -6.09 1.79
N LEU A 296 13.51 -6.36 0.57
CA LEU A 296 14.37 -5.44 -0.19
C LEU A 296 13.65 -4.12 -0.48
N THR A 297 12.37 -4.16 -0.87
CA THR A 297 11.58 -2.94 -1.09
C THR A 297 11.43 -2.10 0.18
N VAL A 298 11.18 -2.73 1.33
CA VAL A 298 11.07 -2.03 2.61
C VAL A 298 12.39 -1.38 2.99
N GLN A 299 13.50 -2.13 2.85
CA GLN A 299 14.84 -1.61 3.13
C GLN A 299 15.19 -0.44 2.22
N GLU A 300 14.96 -0.56 0.92
CA GLU A 300 15.30 0.51 -0.03
C GLU A 300 14.39 1.74 0.13
N ASN A 301 13.11 1.56 0.48
CA ASN A 301 12.26 2.69 0.87
C ASN A 301 12.80 3.45 2.10
N SER A 302 13.37 2.75 3.07
CA SER A 302 14.04 3.38 4.22
C SER A 302 15.30 4.13 3.78
N ASN A 303 16.13 3.52 2.94
CA ASN A 303 17.33 4.12 2.40
C ASN A 303 17.03 5.40 1.60
N ILE A 304 16.02 5.33 0.71
CA ILE A 304 15.55 6.50 -0.07
C ILE A 304 15.09 7.60 0.87
N LYS A 305 14.24 7.27 1.87
CA LYS A 305 13.77 8.25 2.85
C LYS A 305 14.93 8.96 3.55
N ASP A 306 15.91 8.22 4.07
CA ASP A 306 17.00 8.78 4.85
C ASP A 306 17.91 9.66 3.97
N ARG A 307 18.21 9.21 2.74
CA ARG A 307 19.02 9.97 1.78
C ARG A 307 18.28 11.21 1.25
N MET A 308 16.99 11.10 0.94
CA MET A 308 16.16 12.23 0.52
C MET A 308 16.07 13.30 1.62
N ASN A 309 15.89 12.91 2.89
CA ASN A 309 15.85 13.85 4.00
C ASN A 309 17.19 14.58 4.15
N ARG A 310 18.30 13.90 3.92
CA ARG A 310 19.60 14.52 3.95
C ARG A 310 19.82 15.47 2.76
N ILE A 311 19.38 15.10 1.56
CA ILE A 311 19.39 15.99 0.39
C ILE A 311 18.52 17.23 0.64
N CYS A 312 17.29 17.06 1.12
CA CYS A 312 16.43 18.19 1.43
C CYS A 312 17.06 19.15 2.43
N LYS A 313 17.68 18.63 3.49
CA LYS A 313 18.28 19.44 4.55
C LYS A 313 19.61 20.08 4.14
N GLU A 314 20.57 19.28 3.64
CA GLU A 314 21.95 19.71 3.44
C GLU A 314 22.21 20.33 2.07
N VAL A 315 21.40 20.01 1.05
CA VAL A 315 21.52 20.57 -0.31
C VAL A 315 20.54 21.70 -0.56
N LEU A 316 19.28 21.53 -0.13
CA LEU A 316 18.19 22.46 -0.41
C LEU A 316 17.78 23.35 0.77
N GLY A 317 18.29 23.07 1.99
CA GLY A 317 17.94 23.83 3.20
C GLY A 317 16.49 23.66 3.64
N TRP A 318 15.80 22.58 3.24
CA TRP A 318 14.40 22.34 3.57
C TRP A 318 14.23 21.61 4.90
N ASP A 319 13.36 22.14 5.76
CA ASP A 319 12.94 21.46 6.99
C ASP A 319 11.71 20.57 6.70
N LYS A 320 11.91 19.52 5.89
CA LYS A 320 10.86 18.58 5.49
C LYS A 320 11.32 17.14 5.63
N VAL A 321 10.42 16.29 6.17
CA VAL A 321 10.68 14.83 6.27
C VAL A 321 9.94 14.13 5.13
N VAL A 322 10.66 13.92 4.03
CA VAL A 322 10.15 13.27 2.81
C VAL A 322 10.22 11.75 2.95
N SER A 323 9.21 11.05 2.48
CA SER A 323 9.18 9.58 2.41
C SER A 323 8.85 9.12 1.00
N GLY A 324 9.16 7.86 0.64
CA GLY A 324 8.92 7.34 -0.71
C GLY A 324 7.47 7.44 -1.20
N THR A 325 6.48 7.46 -0.28
CA THR A 325 5.08 7.65 -0.65
C THR A 325 4.76 9.08 -1.12
N TRP A 326 5.61 10.06 -0.82
CA TRP A 326 5.42 11.44 -1.26
C TRP A 326 5.51 11.57 -2.77
N ALA A 327 6.34 10.80 -3.45
CA ALA A 327 6.39 10.77 -4.92
C ALA A 327 5.01 10.52 -5.52
N ARG A 328 4.27 9.54 -4.98
CA ARG A 328 2.91 9.20 -5.44
C ARG A 328 1.89 10.29 -5.10
N HIS A 329 1.97 10.86 -3.90
CA HIS A 329 1.08 11.96 -3.49
C HIS A 329 1.37 13.22 -4.32
N SER A 330 2.64 13.52 -4.60
CA SER A 330 3.05 14.65 -5.44
C SER A 330 2.52 14.50 -6.86
N PHE A 331 2.62 13.32 -7.48
CA PHE A 331 2.05 13.07 -8.80
C PHE A 331 0.57 13.43 -8.86
N ALA A 332 -0.23 12.85 -7.98
CA ALA A 332 -1.67 13.08 -7.99
C ALA A 332 -2.05 14.53 -7.68
N THR A 333 -1.38 15.14 -6.69
CA THR A 333 -1.70 16.50 -6.23
C THR A 333 -1.25 17.54 -7.25
N ASN A 334 -0.05 17.41 -7.80
CA ASN A 334 0.49 18.36 -8.77
C ASN A 334 -0.33 18.38 -10.08
N LEU A 335 -0.71 17.21 -10.59
CA LEU A 335 -1.60 17.15 -11.76
C LEU A 335 -2.98 17.74 -11.47
N LYS A 336 -3.55 17.47 -10.30
CA LYS A 336 -4.83 18.07 -9.88
C LYS A 336 -4.74 19.59 -9.80
N LEU A 337 -3.68 20.14 -9.20
CA LEU A 337 -3.44 21.57 -9.10
C LEU A 337 -3.15 22.21 -10.48
N ALA A 338 -2.59 21.46 -11.42
CA ALA A 338 -2.39 21.87 -12.80
C ALA A 338 -3.66 21.76 -13.68
N GLY A 339 -4.83 21.49 -13.08
CA GLY A 339 -6.11 21.42 -13.80
C GLY A 339 -6.27 20.16 -14.66
N VAL A 340 -5.57 19.09 -14.34
CA VAL A 340 -5.73 17.80 -15.05
C VAL A 340 -6.92 17.05 -14.46
N GLU A 341 -7.72 16.44 -15.32
CA GLU A 341 -8.91 15.68 -14.96
C GLU A 341 -8.61 14.56 -13.94
N GLU A 342 -9.47 14.40 -12.93
CA GLU A 342 -9.31 13.38 -11.90
C GLU A 342 -9.40 11.96 -12.49
N LEU A 343 -10.20 11.77 -13.55
CA LEU A 343 -10.29 10.51 -14.28
C LEU A 343 -8.94 10.11 -14.89
N TYR A 344 -8.25 11.04 -15.55
CA TYR A 344 -6.91 10.83 -16.07
C TYR A 344 -5.93 10.43 -14.96
N ILE A 345 -5.95 11.16 -13.84
CA ILE A 345 -5.05 10.89 -12.70
C ILE A 345 -5.32 9.49 -12.14
N SER A 346 -6.60 9.12 -11.98
CA SER A 346 -7.03 7.81 -11.48
C SER A 346 -6.58 6.67 -12.40
N GLU A 347 -6.79 6.81 -13.71
CA GLU A 347 -6.36 5.84 -14.71
C GLU A 347 -4.85 5.70 -14.73
N SER A 348 -4.12 6.83 -14.78
CA SER A 348 -2.65 6.84 -14.79
C SER A 348 -2.05 6.20 -13.54
N MET A 349 -2.73 6.28 -12.40
CA MET A 349 -2.31 5.62 -11.15
C MET A 349 -2.75 4.15 -11.05
N GLY A 350 -3.48 3.63 -12.02
CA GLY A 350 -4.02 2.26 -12.03
C GLY A 350 -5.00 2.03 -10.87
N HIS A 351 -5.83 3.02 -10.55
CA HIS A 351 -6.94 2.84 -9.64
C HIS A 351 -8.14 2.25 -10.40
N SER A 352 -8.85 1.29 -9.80
CA SER A 352 -10.11 0.82 -10.35
C SER A 352 -11.09 2.00 -10.36
N GLN A 353 -11.55 2.35 -11.53
CA GLN A 353 -12.68 3.26 -11.70
C GLN A 353 -13.90 2.47 -11.25
N GLY A 354 -14.47 2.75 -10.09
CA GLY A 354 -15.58 2.06 -9.46
C GLY A 354 -16.52 1.24 -10.34
N ASN A 355 -17.66 0.77 -9.81
CA ASN A 355 -18.69 0.04 -10.58
C ASN A 355 -19.52 1.00 -11.49
N ASP A 356 -18.93 2.04 -12.05
CA ASP A 356 -19.60 2.89 -13.00
C ASP A 356 -19.67 2.18 -14.36
N VAL A 357 -20.88 1.88 -14.81
CA VAL A 357 -21.16 1.23 -16.09
C VAL A 357 -20.54 2.04 -17.24
N THR A 358 -20.47 3.35 -17.13
CA THR A 358 -19.91 4.27 -18.13
C THR A 358 -18.42 4.03 -18.36
N SER A 359 -17.67 3.66 -17.33
CA SER A 359 -16.21 3.43 -17.44
C SER A 359 -15.86 2.23 -18.34
N GLY A 360 -16.79 1.28 -18.52
CA GLY A 360 -16.62 0.13 -19.42
C GLY A 360 -16.70 0.45 -20.91
N TYR A 361 -17.17 1.66 -21.26
CA TYR A 361 -17.32 2.13 -22.63
C TYR A 361 -16.27 3.18 -23.05
N GLN A 362 -15.37 3.56 -22.13
CA GLN A 362 -14.37 4.57 -22.40
C GLN A 362 -13.02 3.92 -22.73
N ASP A 363 -12.43 4.34 -23.84
CA ASP A 363 -11.06 3.98 -24.19
C ASP A 363 -10.06 4.69 -23.27
N MET A 364 -8.86 4.11 -23.13
CA MET A 364 -7.76 4.72 -22.39
C MET A 364 -7.31 6.03 -23.06
N TYR A 365 -6.84 6.98 -22.25
CA TYR A 365 -6.29 8.22 -22.77
C TYR A 365 -5.16 7.96 -23.78
N PRO A 366 -5.19 8.61 -24.97
CA PRO A 366 -4.13 8.52 -25.98
C PRO A 366 -2.76 8.97 -25.44
N LEU A 367 -1.69 8.43 -26.00
CA LEU A 367 -0.32 8.72 -25.56
C LEU A 367 0.02 10.20 -25.61
N GLU A 368 -0.43 10.95 -26.61
CA GLU A 368 -0.19 12.39 -26.74
C GLU A 368 -0.83 13.21 -25.60
N ILE A 369 -2.02 12.81 -25.14
CA ILE A 369 -2.65 13.43 -23.98
C ILE A 369 -1.83 13.14 -22.72
N ARG A 370 -1.27 11.92 -22.62
CA ARG A 370 -0.41 11.55 -21.49
C ARG A 370 0.87 12.38 -21.47
N PHE A 371 1.51 12.58 -22.60
CA PHE A 371 2.68 13.48 -22.72
C PHE A 371 2.34 14.89 -22.28
N ARG A 372 1.25 15.46 -22.82
CA ARG A 372 0.80 16.83 -22.48
C ARG A 372 0.50 16.98 -20.99
N ASN A 373 -0.14 16.01 -20.36
CA ASN A 373 -0.46 16.08 -18.94
C ASN A 373 0.77 15.87 -18.06
N ASN A 374 1.60 14.88 -18.37
CA ASN A 374 2.79 14.59 -17.57
C ASN A 374 3.90 15.63 -17.73
N SER A 375 3.94 16.39 -18.83
CA SER A 375 4.88 17.51 -18.96
C SER A 375 4.65 18.62 -17.92
N LYS A 376 3.45 18.68 -17.30
CA LYS A 376 3.13 19.61 -16.22
C LYS A 376 3.74 19.22 -14.86
N LEU A 377 4.37 18.05 -14.75
CA LEU A 377 4.95 17.55 -13.50
C LEU A 377 6.23 18.29 -13.07
N LEU A 378 6.93 18.93 -14.00
CA LEU A 378 8.12 19.73 -13.74
C LEU A 378 8.08 21.04 -14.53
N ASN A 379 8.55 22.11 -13.91
CA ASN A 379 8.72 23.43 -14.54
C ASN A 379 10.09 23.51 -15.23
N ILE A 380 10.31 22.67 -16.24
CA ILE A 380 11.51 22.74 -17.06
C ILE A 380 11.17 23.62 -18.25
N LYS A 381 11.77 24.80 -18.30
CA LYS A 381 11.76 25.61 -19.55
C LYS A 381 12.44 24.74 -20.61
N LYS A 382 11.77 24.47 -21.73
CA LYS A 382 12.49 24.02 -22.92
C LYS A 382 13.52 25.11 -23.17
N GLU A 383 14.81 24.80 -23.16
CA GLU A 383 15.79 25.61 -23.82
C GLU A 383 15.29 25.67 -25.27
N GLU A 384 14.87 26.86 -25.72
CA GLU A 384 14.62 27.06 -27.12
C GLU A 384 15.98 26.77 -27.77
N GLU A 385 16.04 25.73 -28.59
CA GLU A 385 17.23 25.47 -29.40
C GLU A 385 17.59 26.78 -30.04
N PRO A 386 18.86 27.22 -29.97
CA PRO A 386 19.27 28.47 -30.61
C PRO A 386 18.83 28.37 -32.07
N ILE A 387 17.89 29.22 -32.44
CA ILE A 387 17.33 29.23 -33.77
C ILE A 387 18.49 29.61 -34.69
N ASP A 388 18.96 28.66 -35.47
CA ASP A 388 19.92 28.94 -36.53
C ASP A 388 19.19 29.80 -37.60
N ILE A 389 19.37 31.10 -37.47
CA ILE A 389 18.71 32.10 -38.31
C ILE A 389 19.05 31.87 -39.78
N ASP A 390 20.24 31.34 -40.08
CA ASP A 390 20.71 31.05 -41.42
C ASP A 390 20.03 29.86 -42.08
N SER A 391 19.38 29.00 -41.28
CA SER A 391 18.61 27.83 -41.74
C SER A 391 17.10 28.10 -41.91
N LEU A 392 16.60 29.28 -41.54
CA LEU A 392 15.19 29.64 -41.62
C LEU A 392 14.78 30.05 -43.05
N THR A 393 13.67 29.48 -43.54
CA THR A 393 13.04 29.96 -44.76
C THR A 393 12.42 31.34 -44.54
N PRO A 394 12.28 32.18 -45.61
CA PRO A 394 11.64 33.50 -45.50
C PRO A 394 10.21 33.45 -44.91
N GLU A 395 9.47 32.38 -45.12
CA GLU A 395 8.14 32.18 -44.57
C GLU A 395 8.19 31.91 -43.06
N GLN A 396 9.15 31.11 -42.59
CA GLN A 396 9.37 30.84 -41.18
C GLN A 396 9.82 32.08 -40.41
N MET A 397 10.70 32.91 -41.01
CA MET A 397 11.08 34.21 -40.44
C MET A 397 9.88 35.15 -40.31
N LYS A 398 8.98 35.17 -41.30
CA LYS A 398 7.79 36.01 -41.29
C LYS A 398 6.78 35.60 -40.25
N GLU A 399 6.64 34.30 -40.01
CA GLU A 399 5.77 33.73 -38.95
C GLU A 399 6.33 34.01 -37.55
N MET A 400 7.65 33.94 -37.41
CA MET A 400 8.36 34.24 -36.16
C MET A 400 8.24 35.73 -35.80
N LEU A 401 8.41 36.62 -36.77
CA LEU A 401 8.19 38.05 -36.61
C LEU A 401 6.73 38.38 -36.23
N LYS A 402 5.75 37.71 -36.83
CA LYS A 402 4.34 37.86 -36.44
C LYS A 402 4.08 37.40 -35.00
N LYS A 403 4.69 36.31 -34.54
CA LYS A 403 4.61 35.86 -33.12
C LYS A 403 5.25 36.86 -32.18
N MET A 404 6.39 37.43 -32.52
CA MET A 404 7.07 38.46 -31.71
C MET A 404 6.29 39.76 -31.62
N MET A 405 5.62 40.17 -32.71
CA MET A 405 4.80 41.40 -32.77
C MET A 405 3.40 41.22 -32.17
N GLY A 406 2.90 40.01 -32.02
CA GLY A 406 1.59 39.71 -31.43
C GLY A 406 1.60 39.50 -29.91
N GLN A 407 2.72 39.72 -29.25
CA GLN A 407 2.88 39.66 -27.76
C GLN A 407 2.99 41.07 -27.14
N GLN A 408 2.51 42.12 -27.79
CA GLN A 408 2.29 43.43 -27.16
C GLN A 408 0.82 43.63 -26.82
#